data_0e5d2642f26b82cdbfe2e22d4e3d163c
#
_entry.id   0e5d2642f26b82cdbfe2e22d4e3d163c
#
_cell.length_a   1.000
_cell.length_b   1.000
_cell.length_c   1.000
_cell.angle_alpha   90.00
_cell.angle_beta   90.00
_cell.angle_gamma   90.00
#
_symmetry.space_group_name_H-M   'P 1'
#
loop_
_entity.id
_entity.type
_entity.pdbx_description
1 polymer ?
#
loop_
_entity_poly.entity_id
_entity_poly.type
_entity_poly.pdbx_seq_one_letter_code
_entity_poly.pdbx_strand_id
1 'polypeptide(L)'
;MISARPFTSGSALSNASNTLVVYHTSSATGRDVAVSGVISIPKGKPPAAGWPVISWAHGTTGNAPQCAPSRFATPNVEQRFLNDWVDAGYAVVQTDYEGEGTPGLHPYFANAAGAHDTIDIVHAARAIDPQIGERWVVMGHSEGGTIALFAAEIAPSWAPDLQLLGAVSYAPAADITDVLGHIMTSSQPMRGLPLGMMMVEGIASTDPAIDLNRILSPHGLALLPQLQSACAGEMMNSPAWNAVAPNSLFQRDAPVNRLIHDFAANEPLNLAIHVPLLLEQGTADELVSPDITSALHANLCANGVPAELDTIAGANHDSVMARTRDSVKEWVAARFAGARIVRQTCR
;
A
#
# COMPACT_ATOMS: atom_id res chain seq x y z
N MET A 1 -20.49 -3.17 5.07
CA MET A 1 -20.58 -4.23 4.05
C MET A 1 -21.68 -3.92 3.06
N ILE A 2 -21.38 -3.91 1.75
CA ILE A 2 -22.36 -3.67 0.67
C ILE A 2 -22.74 -5.01 0.02
N SER A 3 -21.74 -5.82 -0.34
CA SER A 3 -21.96 -7.16 -0.93
C SER A 3 -20.84 -8.12 -0.59
N ALA A 4 -21.14 -9.43 -0.62
CA ALA A 4 -20.19 -10.52 -0.46
C ALA A 4 -20.58 -11.68 -1.37
N ARG A 5 -19.59 -12.31 -2.03
CA ARG A 5 -19.82 -13.48 -2.87
C ARG A 5 -18.59 -14.40 -2.89
N PRO A 6 -18.75 -15.71 -3.09
CA PRO A 6 -17.62 -16.61 -3.26
C PRO A 6 -16.66 -16.10 -4.36
N PHE A 7 -15.36 -16.28 -4.14
CA PHE A 7 -14.32 -15.82 -5.03
C PHE A 7 -13.38 -16.97 -5.40
N THR A 8 -13.18 -17.18 -6.71
CA THR A 8 -12.41 -18.31 -7.25
C THR A 8 -11.52 -17.93 -8.43
N SER A 9 -11.26 -16.61 -8.63
CA SER A 9 -10.36 -16.16 -9.70
C SER A 9 -8.90 -16.56 -9.43
N GLY A 10 -8.02 -16.27 -10.37
CA GLY A 10 -6.60 -16.59 -10.26
C GLY A 10 -5.86 -15.95 -9.08
N SER A 11 -6.40 -14.87 -8.50
CA SER A 11 -5.86 -14.22 -7.31
C SER A 11 -6.44 -14.76 -5.98
N ALA A 12 -7.33 -15.76 -6.01
CA ALA A 12 -7.80 -16.44 -4.80
C ALA A 12 -6.65 -17.19 -4.11
N LEU A 13 -6.56 -17.07 -2.78
CA LEU A 13 -5.55 -17.78 -2.01
C LEU A 13 -5.91 -19.27 -1.87
N SER A 14 -4.91 -20.12 -1.98
CA SER A 14 -5.05 -21.56 -1.80
C SER A 14 -5.33 -21.90 -0.34
N ASN A 15 -5.93 -23.08 -0.08
CA ASN A 15 -6.25 -23.55 1.26
C ASN A 15 -7.16 -22.63 2.09
N ALA A 16 -7.83 -21.66 1.45
CA ALA A 16 -8.78 -20.74 2.06
C ALA A 16 -10.19 -20.88 1.47
N SER A 17 -11.15 -20.38 2.22
CA SER A 17 -12.44 -19.93 1.69
C SER A 17 -12.29 -18.46 1.33
N ASN A 18 -12.41 -18.16 0.03
CA ASN A 18 -12.22 -16.81 -0.48
C ASN A 18 -13.56 -16.15 -0.77
N THR A 19 -13.72 -14.91 -0.33
CA THR A 19 -14.93 -14.09 -0.53
C THR A 19 -14.52 -12.75 -1.10
N LEU A 20 -15.03 -12.40 -2.28
CA LEU A 20 -14.97 -11.04 -2.80
C LEU A 20 -16.03 -10.21 -2.09
N VAL A 21 -15.61 -9.09 -1.53
CA VAL A 21 -16.48 -8.15 -0.83
C VAL A 21 -16.48 -6.80 -1.50
N VAL A 22 -17.55 -6.04 -1.30
CA VAL A 22 -17.60 -4.60 -1.46
C VAL A 22 -18.07 -4.02 -0.13
N TYR A 23 -17.32 -3.06 0.39
CA TYR A 23 -17.55 -2.50 1.71
C TYR A 23 -17.46 -0.97 1.68
N HIS A 24 -18.01 -0.33 2.70
CA HIS A 24 -17.88 1.11 2.92
C HIS A 24 -16.56 1.44 3.59
N THR A 25 -15.96 2.52 3.18
CA THR A 25 -14.79 3.15 3.79
C THR A 25 -14.84 4.66 3.59
N SER A 26 -13.82 5.37 4.03
CA SER A 26 -13.73 6.81 3.88
C SER A 26 -12.61 7.19 2.91
N SER A 27 -12.93 8.01 1.92
CA SER A 27 -11.92 8.62 1.06
C SER A 27 -10.96 9.51 1.86
N ALA A 28 -9.85 9.95 1.23
CA ALA A 28 -8.93 10.92 1.82
C ALA A 28 -9.61 12.25 2.22
N THR A 29 -10.75 12.57 1.64
CA THR A 29 -11.55 13.78 1.93
C THR A 29 -12.72 13.54 2.87
N GLY A 30 -12.83 12.36 3.48
CA GLY A 30 -13.89 12.00 4.44
C GLY A 30 -15.23 11.66 3.79
N ARG A 31 -15.29 11.41 2.47
CA ARG A 31 -16.51 10.95 1.80
C ARG A 31 -16.69 9.45 1.98
N ASP A 32 -17.92 8.99 2.16
CA ASP A 32 -18.26 7.57 2.11
C ASP A 32 -18.07 7.03 0.68
N VAL A 33 -17.24 6.01 0.54
CA VAL A 33 -16.93 5.37 -0.74
C VAL A 33 -17.06 3.86 -0.63
N ALA A 34 -17.29 3.20 -1.78
CA ALA A 34 -17.35 1.75 -1.88
C ALA A 34 -16.00 1.23 -2.40
N VAL A 35 -15.42 0.27 -1.70
CA VAL A 35 -14.16 -0.38 -2.08
C VAL A 35 -14.34 -1.88 -2.15
N SER A 36 -13.69 -2.53 -3.11
CA SER A 36 -13.68 -3.99 -3.19
C SER A 36 -12.44 -4.58 -2.52
N GLY A 37 -12.50 -5.88 -2.25
CA GLY A 37 -11.36 -6.62 -1.71
C GLY A 37 -11.67 -8.09 -1.54
N VAL A 38 -10.68 -8.88 -1.17
CA VAL A 38 -10.79 -10.32 -0.97
C VAL A 38 -10.50 -10.69 0.48
N ILE A 39 -11.40 -11.45 1.06
CA ILE A 39 -11.24 -12.03 2.40
C ILE A 39 -10.98 -13.53 2.24
N SER A 40 -9.85 -13.99 2.73
CA SER A 40 -9.38 -15.37 2.64
C SER A 40 -9.26 -15.97 4.03
N ILE A 41 -10.16 -16.89 4.38
CA ILE A 41 -10.22 -17.54 5.70
C ILE A 41 -9.64 -18.96 5.56
N PRO A 42 -8.64 -19.35 6.39
CA PRO A 42 -8.07 -20.68 6.33
C PRO A 42 -9.13 -21.79 6.49
N LYS A 43 -8.93 -22.92 5.83
CA LYS A 43 -9.79 -24.10 6.03
C LYS A 43 -9.50 -24.73 7.41
N GLY A 44 -10.55 -25.18 8.09
CA GLY A 44 -10.41 -25.85 9.37
C GLY A 44 -11.16 -25.15 10.50
N LYS A 45 -10.64 -25.24 11.71
CA LYS A 45 -11.24 -24.62 12.91
C LYS A 45 -10.36 -23.48 13.39
N PRO A 46 -10.95 -22.33 13.72
CA PRO A 46 -10.20 -21.23 14.30
C PRO A 46 -9.66 -21.58 15.69
N PRO A 47 -8.60 -20.91 16.15
CA PRO A 47 -8.23 -20.88 17.56
C PRO A 47 -9.38 -20.36 18.44
N ALA A 48 -9.31 -20.59 19.75
CA ALA A 48 -10.36 -20.15 20.68
C ALA A 48 -10.60 -18.63 20.68
N ALA A 49 -9.58 -17.83 20.32
CA ALA A 49 -9.66 -16.38 20.20
C ALA A 49 -10.13 -15.89 18.82
N GLY A 50 -10.58 -16.79 17.94
CA GLY A 50 -10.85 -16.49 16.54
C GLY A 50 -9.60 -16.54 15.66
N TRP A 51 -9.80 -16.44 14.32
CA TRP A 51 -8.71 -16.38 13.37
C TRP A 51 -7.88 -15.09 13.60
N PRO A 52 -6.54 -15.20 13.79
CA PRO A 52 -5.67 -14.02 13.75
C PRO A 52 -5.69 -13.42 12.35
N VAL A 53 -5.63 -12.09 12.23
CA VAL A 53 -5.82 -11.40 10.95
C VAL A 53 -4.53 -10.74 10.47
N ILE A 54 -4.21 -10.94 9.19
CA ILE A 54 -3.28 -10.11 8.43
C ILE A 54 -4.11 -9.24 7.47
N SER A 55 -4.01 -7.92 7.62
CA SER A 55 -4.53 -6.99 6.62
C SER A 55 -3.40 -6.58 5.69
N TRP A 56 -3.57 -6.90 4.41
CA TRP A 56 -2.57 -6.69 3.38
C TRP A 56 -2.89 -5.45 2.54
N ALA A 57 -1.93 -4.54 2.51
CA ALA A 57 -1.86 -3.40 1.62
C ALA A 57 -0.93 -3.73 0.44
N HIS A 58 -1.48 -3.84 -0.76
CA HIS A 58 -0.73 -4.28 -1.94
C HIS A 58 0.15 -3.17 -2.52
N GLY A 59 1.17 -3.57 -3.28
CA GLY A 59 2.00 -2.65 -4.06
C GLY A 59 1.28 -2.15 -5.31
N THR A 60 1.85 -1.15 -5.97
CA THR A 60 1.23 -0.42 -7.07
C THR A 60 0.80 -1.30 -8.22
N THR A 61 -0.48 -1.26 -8.56
CA THR A 61 -1.08 -1.97 -9.69
C THR A 61 -1.59 -1.04 -10.79
N GLY A 62 -2.02 0.17 -10.46
CA GLY A 62 -2.47 1.20 -11.41
C GLY A 62 -3.52 2.13 -10.81
N ASN A 63 -3.91 3.20 -11.52
CA ASN A 63 -4.93 4.13 -11.05
C ASN A 63 -6.35 3.80 -11.54
N ALA A 64 -6.54 2.65 -12.18
CA ALA A 64 -7.78 2.33 -12.88
C ALA A 64 -8.50 1.11 -12.28
N PRO A 65 -9.84 1.04 -12.34
CA PRO A 65 -10.62 -0.05 -11.75
C PRO A 65 -10.25 -1.45 -12.22
N GLN A 66 -9.73 -1.61 -13.43
CA GLN A 66 -9.31 -2.91 -13.97
C GLN A 66 -8.00 -3.41 -13.37
N CYS A 67 -7.23 -2.55 -12.68
CA CYS A 67 -5.93 -2.88 -12.10
C CYS A 67 -6.03 -3.50 -10.70
N ALA A 68 -7.21 -3.59 -10.14
CA ALA A 68 -7.45 -4.21 -8.84
C ALA A 68 -6.85 -5.61 -8.74
N PRO A 69 -6.12 -5.96 -7.67
CA PRO A 69 -5.60 -7.32 -7.46
C PRO A 69 -6.66 -8.40 -7.54
N SER A 70 -7.89 -8.13 -7.08
CA SER A 70 -9.01 -9.08 -7.17
C SER A 70 -9.42 -9.40 -8.61
N ARG A 71 -8.97 -8.63 -9.61
CA ARG A 71 -9.26 -8.85 -11.04
C ARG A 71 -8.14 -9.58 -11.78
N PHE A 72 -7.03 -9.88 -11.15
CA PHE A 72 -5.93 -10.60 -11.78
C PHE A 72 -6.36 -12.02 -12.17
N ALA A 73 -6.03 -12.41 -13.41
CA ALA A 73 -6.32 -13.76 -13.92
C ALA A 73 -5.37 -14.82 -13.36
N THR A 74 -4.19 -14.41 -12.91
CA THR A 74 -3.14 -15.30 -12.37
C THR A 74 -2.53 -14.70 -11.11
N PRO A 75 -2.10 -15.53 -10.13
CA PRO A 75 -1.43 -15.05 -8.94
C PRO A 75 -0.12 -14.31 -9.29
N ASN A 76 0.06 -13.12 -8.74
CA ASN A 76 1.31 -12.38 -8.78
C ASN A 76 2.27 -12.82 -7.65
N VAL A 77 3.36 -12.08 -7.42
CA VAL A 77 4.32 -12.38 -6.35
C VAL A 77 3.68 -12.23 -4.97
N GLU A 78 2.82 -11.25 -4.78
CA GLU A 78 2.15 -11.00 -3.50
C GLU A 78 1.13 -12.08 -3.14
N GLN A 79 0.26 -12.51 -4.08
CA GLN A 79 -0.65 -13.61 -3.81
C GLN A 79 0.09 -14.92 -3.46
N ARG A 80 1.22 -15.18 -4.10
CA ARG A 80 2.07 -16.33 -3.72
C ARG A 80 2.62 -16.20 -2.31
N PHE A 81 3.07 -15.02 -1.93
CA PHE A 81 3.52 -14.70 -0.58
C PHE A 81 2.38 -14.82 0.45
N LEU A 82 1.18 -14.35 0.12
CA LEU A 82 0.03 -14.37 1.02
C LEU A 82 -0.51 -15.79 1.29
N ASN A 83 -0.32 -16.74 0.37
CA ASN A 83 -0.63 -18.15 0.64
C ASN A 83 0.12 -18.70 1.86
N ASP A 84 1.35 -18.26 2.07
CA ASP A 84 2.17 -18.68 3.23
C ASP A 84 1.55 -18.24 4.57
N TRP A 85 0.77 -17.14 4.59
CA TRP A 85 0.07 -16.68 5.78
C TRP A 85 -1.21 -17.45 6.04
N VAL A 86 -1.97 -17.80 4.99
CA VAL A 86 -3.12 -18.70 5.10
C VAL A 86 -2.68 -20.07 5.62
N ASP A 87 -1.59 -20.62 5.08
CA ASP A 87 -1.04 -21.91 5.51
C ASP A 87 -0.51 -21.87 6.96
N ALA A 88 -0.12 -20.70 7.44
CA ALA A 88 0.27 -20.47 8.84
C ALA A 88 -0.94 -20.25 9.78
N GLY A 89 -2.17 -20.26 9.26
CA GLY A 89 -3.40 -20.18 10.03
C GLY A 89 -3.90 -18.75 10.28
N TYR A 90 -3.51 -17.79 9.47
CA TYR A 90 -4.03 -16.41 9.52
C TYR A 90 -5.16 -16.21 8.51
N ALA A 91 -6.23 -15.56 8.90
CA ALA A 91 -7.14 -14.95 7.94
C ALA A 91 -6.42 -13.78 7.27
N VAL A 92 -6.44 -13.75 5.93
CA VAL A 92 -5.80 -12.69 5.13
C VAL A 92 -6.90 -11.87 4.48
N VAL A 93 -6.87 -10.56 4.72
CA VAL A 93 -7.78 -9.62 4.07
C VAL A 93 -6.97 -8.68 3.17
N GLN A 94 -7.42 -8.53 1.92
CA GLN A 94 -6.72 -7.81 0.86
C GLN A 94 -7.69 -6.78 0.28
N THR A 95 -7.46 -5.49 0.55
CA THR A 95 -8.23 -4.42 -0.11
C THR A 95 -7.75 -4.24 -1.54
N ASP A 96 -8.63 -3.79 -2.43
CA ASP A 96 -8.26 -3.35 -3.78
C ASP A 96 -7.99 -1.82 -3.83
N TYR A 97 -8.19 -1.10 -2.72
CA TYR A 97 -8.21 0.36 -2.57
C TYR A 97 -9.36 1.10 -3.29
N GLU A 98 -9.63 2.34 -2.83
CA GLU A 98 -10.56 3.26 -3.51
C GLU A 98 -10.17 3.43 -4.98
N GLY A 99 -11.14 3.32 -5.88
CA GLY A 99 -10.93 3.50 -7.33
C GLY A 99 -10.35 2.30 -8.05
N GLU A 100 -9.84 1.29 -7.34
CA GLU A 100 -9.50 0.00 -7.91
C GLU A 100 -10.63 -1.02 -7.64
N GLY A 101 -11.04 -1.80 -8.65
CA GLY A 101 -12.16 -2.75 -8.53
C GLY A 101 -13.55 -2.12 -8.45
N THR A 102 -13.67 -0.89 -8.04
CA THR A 102 -14.89 -0.07 -8.02
C THR A 102 -14.73 1.16 -8.93
N PRO A 103 -15.84 1.81 -9.37
CA PRO A 103 -15.74 3.00 -10.20
C PRO A 103 -15.04 4.16 -9.48
N GLY A 104 -14.16 4.83 -10.16
CA GLY A 104 -13.42 6.00 -9.66
C GLY A 104 -11.98 5.98 -10.11
N LEU A 105 -11.23 6.97 -9.68
CA LEU A 105 -9.77 7.02 -9.80
C LEU A 105 -9.17 6.63 -8.46
N HIS A 106 -8.16 5.77 -8.48
CA HIS A 106 -7.37 5.49 -7.30
C HIS A 106 -6.60 6.75 -6.86
N PRO A 107 -6.80 7.23 -5.62
CA PRO A 107 -6.10 8.40 -5.11
C PRO A 107 -4.67 8.02 -4.67
N TYR A 108 -3.88 7.56 -5.63
CA TYR A 108 -2.54 7.00 -5.45
C TYR A 108 -1.65 7.94 -4.62
N PHE A 109 -1.10 7.43 -3.54
CA PHE A 109 -0.35 8.18 -2.51
C PHE A 109 -1.14 9.25 -1.72
N ALA A 110 -2.45 9.32 -1.83
CA ALA A 110 -3.25 9.94 -0.79
C ALA A 110 -3.45 8.93 0.36
N ASN A 111 -2.39 8.72 1.12
CA ASN A 111 -2.20 7.56 1.99
C ASN A 111 -3.30 7.35 3.05
N ALA A 112 -4.00 8.42 3.45
CA ALA A 112 -5.14 8.29 4.37
C ALA A 112 -6.28 7.44 3.78
N ALA A 113 -6.56 7.51 2.47
CA ALA A 113 -7.57 6.67 1.82
C ALA A 113 -7.18 5.20 1.91
N GLY A 114 -5.98 4.83 1.44
CA GLY A 114 -5.50 3.45 1.49
C GLY A 114 -5.41 2.90 2.93
N ALA A 115 -5.09 3.75 3.90
CA ALA A 115 -5.10 3.37 5.31
C ALA A 115 -6.50 3.03 5.82
N HIS A 116 -7.52 3.86 5.51
CA HIS A 116 -8.92 3.56 5.82
C HIS A 116 -9.36 2.25 5.16
N ASP A 117 -9.07 2.07 3.87
CA ASP A 117 -9.40 0.86 3.12
C ASP A 117 -8.83 -0.40 3.77
N THR A 118 -7.56 -0.32 4.20
CA THR A 118 -6.82 -1.43 4.82
C THR A 118 -7.34 -1.77 6.22
N ILE A 119 -7.88 -0.81 6.95
CA ILE A 119 -8.48 -1.02 8.28
C ILE A 119 -9.92 -1.53 8.12
N ASP A 120 -10.74 -0.88 7.29
CA ASP A 120 -12.18 -1.16 7.19
C ASP A 120 -12.49 -2.52 6.57
N ILE A 121 -11.59 -3.09 5.77
CA ILE A 121 -11.74 -4.47 5.30
C ILE A 121 -11.67 -5.49 6.44
N VAL A 122 -10.99 -5.19 7.57
CA VAL A 122 -11.00 -6.05 8.77
C VAL A 122 -12.39 -6.06 9.40
N HIS A 123 -13.05 -4.90 9.49
CA HIS A 123 -14.46 -4.83 9.92
C HIS A 123 -15.39 -5.59 8.96
N ALA A 124 -15.16 -5.44 7.66
CA ALA A 124 -15.92 -6.18 6.64
C ALA A 124 -15.76 -7.70 6.81
N ALA A 125 -14.55 -8.17 7.10
CA ALA A 125 -14.26 -9.58 7.32
C ALA A 125 -15.00 -10.13 8.56
N ARG A 126 -14.97 -9.40 9.68
CA ARG A 126 -15.67 -9.77 10.91
C ARG A 126 -17.20 -9.75 10.75
N ALA A 127 -17.71 -8.89 9.86
CA ALA A 127 -19.14 -8.84 9.54
C ALA A 127 -19.64 -10.08 8.76
N ILE A 128 -18.78 -10.75 7.99
CA ILE A 128 -19.14 -11.97 7.24
C ILE A 128 -18.87 -13.25 8.02
N ASP A 129 -17.87 -13.26 8.90
CA ASP A 129 -17.57 -14.41 9.75
C ASP A 129 -17.18 -13.96 11.18
N PRO A 130 -18.05 -14.20 12.19
CA PRO A 130 -17.77 -13.84 13.57
C PRO A 130 -16.62 -14.63 14.20
N GLN A 131 -16.09 -15.66 13.53
CA GLN A 131 -14.90 -16.38 13.96
C GLN A 131 -13.59 -15.66 13.62
N ILE A 132 -13.65 -14.56 12.86
CA ILE A 132 -12.50 -13.67 12.66
C ILE A 132 -12.28 -12.84 13.91
N GLY A 133 -11.06 -12.93 14.48
CA GLY A 133 -10.70 -12.24 15.72
C GLY A 133 -10.58 -10.72 15.54
N GLU A 134 -10.46 -10.01 16.66
CA GLU A 134 -10.23 -8.55 16.68
C GLU A 134 -8.74 -8.20 16.65
N ARG A 135 -7.86 -9.19 16.83
CA ARG A 135 -6.40 -9.02 16.85
C ARG A 135 -5.84 -9.15 15.45
N TRP A 136 -5.10 -8.14 15.03
CA TRP A 136 -4.58 -8.07 13.67
C TRP A 136 -3.20 -7.43 13.58
N VAL A 137 -2.54 -7.67 12.44
CA VAL A 137 -1.31 -7.01 12.02
C VAL A 137 -1.56 -6.44 10.64
N VAL A 138 -1.13 -5.21 10.40
CA VAL A 138 -1.10 -4.63 9.06
C VAL A 138 0.24 -4.95 8.41
N MET A 139 0.19 -5.32 7.14
CA MET A 139 1.39 -5.58 6.33
C MET A 139 1.20 -4.98 4.95
N GLY A 140 2.28 -4.51 4.34
CA GLY A 140 2.19 -4.00 2.98
C GLY A 140 3.55 -3.91 2.28
N HIS A 141 3.50 -3.76 0.95
CA HIS A 141 4.68 -3.72 0.10
C HIS A 141 4.68 -2.46 -0.78
N SER A 142 5.83 -1.80 -0.92
CA SER A 142 5.99 -0.64 -1.80
C SER A 142 5.02 0.49 -1.42
N GLU A 143 4.11 0.93 -2.31
CA GLU A 143 2.95 1.77 -1.97
C GLU A 143 2.24 1.27 -0.71
N GLY A 144 1.85 -0.03 -0.72
CA GLY A 144 1.21 -0.66 0.42
C GLY A 144 2.06 -0.68 1.68
N GLY A 145 3.39 -0.69 1.54
CA GLY A 145 4.33 -0.52 2.65
C GLY A 145 4.15 0.85 3.32
N THR A 146 4.00 1.90 2.53
CA THR A 146 3.70 3.25 3.02
C THR A 146 2.30 3.31 3.63
N ILE A 147 1.29 2.74 2.97
CA ILE A 147 -0.08 2.67 3.48
C ILE A 147 -0.13 1.93 4.83
N ALA A 148 0.66 0.85 5.01
CA ALA A 148 0.72 0.13 6.28
C ALA A 148 1.24 1.00 7.44
N LEU A 149 2.16 1.95 7.17
CA LEU A 149 2.63 2.92 8.16
C LEU A 149 1.50 3.89 8.57
N PHE A 150 0.78 4.46 7.59
CA PHE A 150 -0.37 5.33 7.86
C PHE A 150 -1.51 4.59 8.57
N ALA A 151 -1.80 3.35 8.17
CA ALA A 151 -2.79 2.51 8.86
C ALA A 151 -2.38 2.25 10.31
N ALA A 152 -1.09 2.01 10.58
CA ALA A 152 -0.60 1.80 11.94
C ALA A 152 -0.73 3.05 12.82
N GLU A 153 -0.59 4.25 12.24
CA GLU A 153 -0.79 5.50 12.95
C GLU A 153 -2.26 5.72 13.33
N ILE A 154 -3.17 5.58 12.34
CA ILE A 154 -4.57 5.98 12.53
C ILE A 154 -5.45 4.89 13.16
N ALA A 155 -5.07 3.61 13.09
CA ALA A 155 -5.89 2.50 13.55
C ALA A 155 -6.41 2.64 14.99
N PRO A 156 -5.63 3.10 15.98
CA PRO A 156 -6.14 3.25 17.35
C PRO A 156 -7.31 4.22 17.49
N SER A 157 -7.37 5.23 16.64
CA SER A 157 -8.46 6.22 16.63
C SER A 157 -9.58 5.87 15.65
N TRP A 158 -9.24 5.22 14.53
CA TRP A 158 -10.20 4.88 13.48
C TRP A 158 -11.02 3.62 13.81
N ALA A 159 -10.38 2.60 14.36
CA ALA A 159 -10.97 1.32 14.72
C ALA A 159 -10.64 0.91 16.16
N PRO A 160 -11.13 1.65 17.18
CA PRO A 160 -10.80 1.41 18.58
C PRO A 160 -11.32 0.06 19.12
N ASP A 161 -12.22 -0.60 18.41
CA ASP A 161 -12.74 -1.94 18.69
C ASP A 161 -11.85 -3.07 18.14
N LEU A 162 -10.85 -2.74 17.33
CA LEU A 162 -9.85 -3.68 16.81
C LEU A 162 -8.51 -3.49 17.53
N GLN A 163 -7.80 -4.59 17.76
CA GLN A 163 -6.50 -4.57 18.42
C GLN A 163 -5.37 -4.75 17.41
N LEU A 164 -4.80 -3.64 16.93
CA LEU A 164 -3.58 -3.67 16.13
C LEU A 164 -2.40 -4.07 17.00
N LEU A 165 -1.65 -5.11 16.59
CA LEU A 165 -0.53 -5.68 17.35
C LEU A 165 0.82 -5.25 16.82
N GLY A 166 0.89 -4.79 15.58
CA GLY A 166 2.11 -4.36 14.93
C GLY A 166 1.91 -4.09 13.45
N ALA A 167 2.93 -3.54 12.82
CA ALA A 167 2.96 -3.27 11.39
C ALA A 167 4.23 -3.84 10.76
N VAL A 168 4.12 -4.36 9.53
CA VAL A 168 5.27 -4.77 8.71
C VAL A 168 5.21 -4.03 7.39
N SER A 169 6.27 -3.33 7.05
CA SER A 169 6.37 -2.53 5.84
C SER A 169 7.57 -2.97 5.00
N TYR A 170 7.28 -3.52 3.83
CA TYR A 170 8.29 -3.98 2.86
C TYR A 170 8.57 -2.88 1.86
N ALA A 171 9.83 -2.45 1.77
CA ALA A 171 10.32 -1.47 0.80
C ALA A 171 9.36 -0.27 0.63
N PRO A 172 8.98 0.42 1.73
CA PRO A 172 8.00 1.51 1.67
C PRO A 172 8.49 2.64 0.78
N ALA A 173 7.64 3.10 -0.14
CA ALA A 173 7.93 4.28 -0.91
C ALA A 173 7.78 5.52 -0.02
N ALA A 174 8.88 6.19 0.21
CA ALA A 174 8.99 7.47 0.90
C ALA A 174 9.76 8.45 0.00
N ASP A 175 9.91 9.70 0.44
CA ASP A 175 10.63 10.71 -0.36
C ASP A 175 9.90 11.06 -1.68
N ILE A 176 8.58 10.98 -1.66
CA ILE A 176 7.74 11.22 -2.85
C ILE A 176 7.80 12.67 -3.33
N THR A 177 8.11 13.61 -2.42
CA THR A 177 8.30 15.03 -2.75
C THR A 177 9.55 15.23 -3.62
N ASP A 178 10.63 14.50 -3.34
CA ASP A 178 11.86 14.54 -4.16
C ASP A 178 11.62 13.84 -5.51
N VAL A 179 10.81 12.76 -5.54
CA VAL A 179 10.35 12.16 -6.81
C VAL A 179 9.63 13.21 -7.65
N LEU A 180 8.68 13.96 -7.08
CA LEU A 180 8.00 15.06 -7.79
C LEU A 180 9.01 16.12 -8.30
N GLY A 181 9.92 16.57 -7.46
CA GLY A 181 10.98 17.51 -7.84
C GLY A 181 11.83 16.99 -9.00
N HIS A 182 12.18 15.72 -8.97
CA HIS A 182 12.97 15.08 -10.01
C HIS A 182 12.20 14.99 -11.35
N ILE A 183 10.96 14.54 -11.35
CA ILE A 183 10.16 14.47 -12.59
C ILE A 183 9.87 15.84 -13.19
N MET A 184 9.75 16.89 -12.37
CA MET A 184 9.53 18.25 -12.85
C MET A 184 10.78 18.89 -13.49
N THR A 185 11.96 18.43 -13.13
CA THR A 185 13.22 19.06 -13.54
C THR A 185 14.07 18.23 -14.50
N SER A 186 13.94 16.89 -14.47
CA SER A 186 14.76 16.00 -15.29
C SER A 186 14.40 16.07 -16.78
N SER A 187 15.43 16.25 -17.62
CA SER A 187 15.32 16.12 -19.08
C SER A 187 15.67 14.72 -19.58
N GLN A 188 16.13 13.83 -18.69
CA GLN A 188 16.48 12.45 -19.07
C GLN A 188 15.32 11.51 -18.81
N PRO A 189 14.97 10.65 -19.77
CA PRO A 189 13.96 9.63 -19.58
C PRO A 189 14.26 8.75 -18.35
N MET A 190 13.22 8.36 -17.63
CA MET A 190 13.32 7.48 -16.46
C MET A 190 12.24 6.40 -16.46
N ARG A 191 12.59 5.19 -16.06
CA ARG A 191 11.68 4.04 -16.09
C ARG A 191 10.46 4.21 -15.16
N GLY A 192 10.62 4.88 -14.02
CA GLY A 192 9.55 5.11 -13.03
C GLY A 192 8.62 6.28 -13.36
N LEU A 193 8.78 6.96 -14.50
CA LEU A 193 7.98 8.14 -14.85
C LEU A 193 6.46 7.90 -14.77
N PRO A 194 5.89 6.78 -15.25
CA PRO A 194 4.46 6.53 -15.11
C PRO A 194 4.01 6.53 -13.66
N LEU A 195 4.78 5.93 -12.74
CA LEU A 195 4.44 5.89 -11.31
C LEU A 195 4.44 7.30 -10.71
N GLY A 196 5.43 8.13 -11.04
CA GLY A 196 5.47 9.53 -10.61
C GLY A 196 4.28 10.35 -11.13
N MET A 197 3.84 10.10 -12.36
CA MET A 197 2.66 10.77 -12.92
C MET A 197 1.35 10.24 -12.33
N MET A 198 1.29 8.95 -11.96
CA MET A 198 0.17 8.39 -11.19
C MET A 198 0.06 9.07 -9.81
N MET A 199 1.19 9.35 -9.12
CA MET A 199 1.20 10.12 -7.88
C MET A 199 0.63 11.52 -8.10
N VAL A 200 1.07 12.21 -9.15
CA VAL A 200 0.56 13.56 -9.49
C VAL A 200 -0.95 13.55 -9.70
N GLU A 201 -1.47 12.58 -10.46
CA GLU A 201 -2.90 12.43 -10.71
C GLU A 201 -3.67 12.04 -9.44
N GLY A 202 -3.16 11.05 -8.69
CA GLY A 202 -3.79 10.52 -7.48
C GLY A 202 -3.92 11.58 -6.39
N ILE A 203 -2.82 12.27 -6.06
CA ILE A 203 -2.83 13.35 -5.06
C ILE A 203 -3.70 14.52 -5.53
N ALA A 204 -3.58 14.95 -6.79
CA ALA A 204 -4.41 16.03 -7.32
C ALA A 204 -5.91 15.69 -7.29
N SER A 205 -6.30 14.43 -7.36
CA SER A 205 -7.71 14.00 -7.32
C SER A 205 -8.38 14.26 -5.97
N THR A 206 -7.60 14.42 -4.91
CA THR A 206 -8.11 14.64 -3.55
C THR A 206 -8.22 16.12 -3.18
N ASP A 207 -7.63 17.02 -3.95
CA ASP A 207 -7.72 18.47 -3.73
C ASP A 207 -8.27 19.20 -4.96
N PRO A 208 -9.53 19.69 -4.93
CA PRO A 208 -10.13 20.41 -6.06
C PRO A 208 -9.44 21.76 -6.38
N ALA A 209 -8.53 22.24 -5.54
CA ALA A 209 -7.74 23.44 -5.80
C ALA A 209 -6.55 23.15 -6.75
N ILE A 210 -6.22 21.88 -6.97
CA ILE A 210 -5.17 21.46 -7.91
C ILE A 210 -5.80 21.23 -9.29
N ASP A 211 -5.52 22.14 -10.23
CA ASP A 211 -5.97 22.02 -11.62
C ASP A 211 -4.82 21.52 -12.50
N LEU A 212 -4.86 20.25 -12.87
CA LEU A 212 -3.85 19.63 -13.73
C LEU A 212 -3.77 20.27 -15.12
N ASN A 213 -4.85 20.91 -15.63
CA ASN A 213 -4.80 21.65 -16.90
C ASN A 213 -3.88 22.88 -16.82
N ARG A 214 -3.64 23.43 -15.63
CA ARG A 214 -2.73 24.54 -15.42
C ARG A 214 -1.31 24.09 -15.07
N ILE A 215 -1.14 22.85 -14.66
CA ILE A 215 0.14 22.26 -14.23
C ILE A 215 0.81 21.52 -15.38
N LEU A 216 0.06 20.69 -16.08
CA LEU A 216 0.60 19.83 -17.12
C LEU A 216 0.64 20.54 -18.48
N SER A 217 1.65 20.23 -19.26
CA SER A 217 1.76 20.66 -20.64
C SER A 217 0.70 19.94 -21.52
N PRO A 218 0.46 20.38 -22.76
CA PRO A 218 -0.38 19.62 -23.69
C PRO A 218 0.08 18.16 -23.88
N HIS A 219 1.39 17.90 -23.81
CA HIS A 219 1.93 16.53 -23.86
C HIS A 219 1.56 15.75 -22.59
N GLY A 220 1.73 16.34 -21.39
CA GLY A 220 1.32 15.70 -20.13
C GLY A 220 -0.16 15.37 -20.10
N LEU A 221 -1.01 16.32 -20.50
CA LEU A 221 -2.46 16.11 -20.57
C LEU A 221 -2.86 15.01 -21.57
N ALA A 222 -2.13 14.87 -22.68
CA ALA A 222 -2.40 13.82 -23.67
C ALA A 222 -2.05 12.41 -23.16
N LEU A 223 -1.17 12.29 -22.16
CA LEU A 223 -0.78 11.00 -21.57
C LEU A 223 -1.67 10.59 -20.39
N LEU A 224 -2.34 11.53 -19.69
CA LEU A 224 -3.20 11.21 -18.54
C LEU A 224 -4.21 10.07 -18.79
N PRO A 225 -4.93 10.00 -19.95
CA PRO A 225 -5.87 8.91 -20.18
C PRO A 225 -5.25 7.51 -20.15
N GLN A 226 -3.93 7.40 -20.38
CA GLN A 226 -3.23 6.11 -20.28
C GLN A 226 -3.11 5.64 -18.83
N LEU A 227 -2.94 6.57 -17.85
CA LEU A 227 -2.93 6.24 -16.43
C LEU A 227 -4.28 5.67 -15.95
N GLN A 228 -5.36 6.04 -16.62
CA GLN A 228 -6.73 5.62 -16.29
C GLN A 228 -7.18 4.39 -17.10
N SER A 229 -6.37 3.90 -18.03
CA SER A 229 -6.75 2.80 -18.94
C SER A 229 -5.73 1.67 -19.02
N ALA A 230 -4.52 1.85 -18.49
CA ALA A 230 -3.46 0.83 -18.43
C ALA A 230 -3.00 0.61 -17.00
N CYS A 231 -2.53 -0.60 -16.69
CA CYS A 231 -2.00 -0.90 -15.37
C CYS A 231 -0.49 -0.61 -15.30
N ALA A 232 0.04 -0.44 -14.07
CA ALA A 232 1.41 0.02 -13.84
C ALA A 232 2.46 -0.81 -14.59
N GLY A 233 2.34 -2.14 -14.60
CA GLY A 233 3.28 -3.01 -15.32
C GLY A 233 3.28 -2.80 -16.84
N GLU A 234 2.14 -2.49 -17.44
CA GLU A 234 2.03 -2.17 -18.87
C GLU A 234 2.70 -0.82 -19.17
N MET A 235 2.42 0.19 -18.34
CA MET A 235 2.96 1.54 -18.52
C MET A 235 4.48 1.59 -18.33
N MET A 236 5.02 0.92 -17.31
CA MET A 236 6.46 0.85 -17.06
C MET A 236 7.23 0.16 -18.19
N ASN A 237 6.58 -0.71 -18.95
CA ASN A 237 7.16 -1.36 -20.11
C ASN A 237 6.79 -0.67 -21.46
N SER A 238 6.05 0.43 -21.42
CA SER A 238 5.63 1.15 -22.62
C SER A 238 6.78 1.98 -23.22
N PRO A 239 7.14 1.75 -24.51
CA PRO A 239 8.13 2.59 -25.19
C PRO A 239 7.72 4.07 -25.22
N ALA A 240 6.42 4.36 -25.25
CA ALA A 240 5.90 5.73 -25.25
C ALA A 240 6.28 6.47 -23.96
N TRP A 241 6.17 5.83 -22.80
CA TRP A 241 6.57 6.41 -21.53
C TRP A 241 8.09 6.44 -21.34
N ASN A 242 8.79 5.39 -21.76
CA ASN A 242 10.24 5.26 -21.58
C ASN A 242 11.07 6.23 -22.44
N ALA A 243 10.47 6.89 -23.43
CA ALA A 243 11.13 7.89 -24.27
C ALA A 243 10.85 9.35 -23.85
N VAL A 244 9.97 9.55 -22.84
CA VAL A 244 9.55 10.90 -22.44
C VAL A 244 10.60 11.55 -21.53
N ALA A 245 10.96 12.81 -21.85
CA ALA A 245 11.66 13.68 -20.89
C ALA A 245 10.66 14.15 -19.84
N PRO A 246 10.83 13.79 -18.55
CA PRO A 246 9.81 14.04 -17.52
C PRO A 246 9.37 15.50 -17.42
N ASN A 247 10.33 16.44 -17.46
CA ASN A 247 10.03 17.85 -17.38
C ASN A 247 9.18 18.40 -18.55
N SER A 248 9.14 17.68 -19.68
CA SER A 248 8.29 18.07 -20.81
C SER A 248 6.79 17.88 -20.54
N LEU A 249 6.43 17.14 -19.50
CA LEU A 249 5.05 16.92 -19.08
C LEU A 249 4.46 18.08 -18.28
N PHE A 250 5.28 19.03 -17.84
CA PHE A 250 4.86 20.18 -17.02
C PHE A 250 4.96 21.48 -17.79
N GLN A 251 4.09 22.43 -17.47
CA GLN A 251 4.21 23.80 -17.96
C GLN A 251 5.39 24.51 -17.24
N ARG A 252 6.06 25.41 -17.93
CA ARG A 252 7.26 26.07 -17.41
C ARG A 252 7.03 26.81 -16.09
N ASP A 253 5.91 27.51 -15.97
CA ASP A 253 5.56 28.34 -14.80
C ASP A 253 4.30 27.79 -14.12
N ALA A 254 4.22 26.44 -14.02
CA ALA A 254 3.08 25.76 -13.44
C ALA A 254 2.86 26.14 -11.96
N PRO A 255 1.62 26.39 -11.52
CA PRO A 255 1.29 26.71 -10.13
C PRO A 255 1.33 25.46 -9.23
N VAL A 256 2.53 24.93 -8.97
CA VAL A 256 2.73 23.63 -8.31
C VAL A 256 2.80 23.69 -6.78
N ASN A 257 2.78 24.87 -6.16
CA ASN A 257 2.96 24.99 -4.70
C ASN A 257 1.97 24.15 -3.89
N ARG A 258 0.72 24.10 -4.34
CA ARG A 258 -0.31 23.30 -3.68
C ARG A 258 -0.06 21.81 -3.84
N LEU A 259 0.31 21.37 -5.05
CA LEU A 259 0.67 19.99 -5.32
C LEU A 259 1.87 19.55 -4.46
N ILE A 260 2.94 20.38 -4.38
CA ILE A 260 4.10 20.09 -3.54
C ILE A 260 3.71 19.99 -2.06
N HIS A 261 2.85 20.90 -1.58
CA HIS A 261 2.34 20.86 -0.21
C HIS A 261 1.62 19.53 0.07
N ASP A 262 0.77 19.07 -0.84
CA ASP A 262 -0.02 17.87 -0.65
C ASP A 262 0.84 16.59 -0.80
N PHE A 263 1.88 16.60 -1.65
CA PHE A 263 2.92 15.56 -1.64
C PHE A 263 3.61 15.49 -0.27
N ALA A 264 4.07 16.61 0.27
CA ALA A 264 4.73 16.66 1.57
C ALA A 264 3.82 16.20 2.73
N ALA A 265 2.51 16.44 2.64
CA ALA A 265 1.54 15.99 3.63
C ALA A 265 1.33 14.46 3.60
N ASN A 266 1.69 13.80 2.50
CA ASN A 266 1.60 12.36 2.34
C ASN A 266 2.96 11.63 2.52
N GLU A 267 4.01 12.35 2.96
CA GLU A 267 5.26 11.71 3.36
C GLU A 267 5.12 10.98 4.71
N PRO A 268 5.66 9.76 4.85
CA PRO A 268 5.56 8.99 6.10
C PRO A 268 6.58 9.44 7.17
N LEU A 269 7.00 10.71 7.16
CA LEU A 269 8.12 11.18 7.97
C LEU A 269 7.74 11.55 9.42
N ASN A 270 6.50 11.97 9.67
CA ASN A 270 6.06 12.49 10.96
C ASN A 270 4.98 11.64 11.64
N LEU A 271 4.95 10.34 11.32
CA LEU A 271 3.93 9.45 11.84
C LEU A 271 4.15 9.12 13.33
N ALA A 272 3.06 9.12 14.10
CA ALA A 272 3.04 8.79 15.52
C ALA A 272 2.55 7.33 15.73
N ILE A 273 3.36 6.36 15.33
CA ILE A 273 3.04 4.94 15.44
C ILE A 273 3.41 4.44 16.84
N HIS A 274 2.46 3.84 17.55
CA HIS A 274 2.63 3.35 18.92
C HIS A 274 2.70 1.82 19.05
N VAL A 275 2.52 1.11 17.94
CA VAL A 275 2.69 -0.35 17.88
C VAL A 275 4.08 -0.71 17.37
N PRO A 276 4.59 -1.92 17.64
CA PRO A 276 5.83 -2.40 17.03
C PRO A 276 5.80 -2.32 15.52
N LEU A 277 6.84 -1.78 14.92
CA LEU A 277 7.01 -1.64 13.47
C LEU A 277 8.25 -2.41 13.01
N LEU A 278 8.11 -3.19 11.93
CA LEU A 278 9.21 -3.84 11.23
C LEU A 278 9.27 -3.32 9.80
N LEU A 279 10.42 -2.75 9.43
CA LEU A 279 10.76 -2.35 8.07
C LEU A 279 11.66 -3.42 7.46
N GLU A 280 11.33 -3.86 6.25
CA GLU A 280 12.08 -4.86 5.49
C GLU A 280 12.56 -4.27 4.17
N GLN A 281 13.89 -4.23 3.95
CA GLN A 281 14.46 -3.59 2.76
C GLN A 281 15.52 -4.45 2.09
N GLY A 282 15.39 -4.61 0.77
CA GLY A 282 16.41 -5.29 -0.04
C GLY A 282 17.56 -4.35 -0.40
N THR A 283 18.83 -4.83 -0.29
CA THR A 283 19.99 -3.98 -0.64
C THR A 283 20.22 -3.85 -2.16
N ALA A 284 19.54 -4.64 -2.98
CA ALA A 284 19.56 -4.56 -4.44
C ALA A 284 18.24 -4.04 -5.02
N ASP A 285 17.48 -3.28 -4.21
CA ASP A 285 16.26 -2.62 -4.66
C ASP A 285 16.63 -1.38 -5.50
N GLU A 286 16.23 -1.41 -6.78
CA GLU A 286 16.46 -0.32 -7.73
C GLU A 286 15.22 0.59 -7.89
N LEU A 287 14.09 0.23 -7.27
CA LEU A 287 12.87 1.02 -7.34
C LEU A 287 12.70 1.92 -6.11
N VAL A 288 12.85 1.35 -4.92
CA VAL A 288 12.94 2.10 -3.66
C VAL A 288 14.34 1.90 -3.09
N SER A 289 15.17 2.93 -3.17
CA SER A 289 16.56 2.86 -2.70
C SER A 289 16.62 2.48 -1.21
N PRO A 290 17.54 1.58 -0.81
CA PRO A 290 17.78 1.27 0.60
C PRO A 290 18.08 2.48 1.47
N ASP A 291 18.68 3.52 0.90
CA ASP A 291 18.99 4.77 1.62
C ASP A 291 17.70 5.51 2.02
N ILE A 292 16.66 5.45 1.18
CA ILE A 292 15.35 6.06 1.48
C ILE A 292 14.73 5.39 2.71
N THR A 293 14.68 4.05 2.74
CA THR A 293 14.14 3.29 3.88
C THR A 293 14.99 3.47 5.14
N SER A 294 16.31 3.58 5.00
CA SER A 294 17.22 3.85 6.12
C SER A 294 16.98 5.25 6.70
N ALA A 295 16.79 6.27 5.86
CA ALA A 295 16.46 7.62 6.31
C ALA A 295 15.07 7.68 6.96
N LEU A 296 14.08 6.98 6.40
CA LEU A 296 12.74 6.84 6.99
C LEU A 296 12.83 6.19 8.39
N HIS A 297 13.55 5.07 8.52
CA HIS A 297 13.75 4.41 9.81
C HIS A 297 14.37 5.35 10.85
N ALA A 298 15.46 6.06 10.48
CA ALA A 298 16.11 7.02 11.37
C ALA A 298 15.14 8.14 11.82
N ASN A 299 14.29 8.62 10.91
CA ASN A 299 13.28 9.64 11.20
C ASN A 299 12.20 9.10 12.15
N LEU A 300 11.65 7.91 11.89
CA LEU A 300 10.65 7.27 12.75
C LEU A 300 11.21 7.02 14.16
N CYS A 301 12.47 6.58 14.27
CA CYS A 301 13.15 6.42 15.54
C CYS A 301 13.30 7.75 16.30
N ALA A 302 13.67 8.82 15.61
CA ALA A 302 13.78 10.16 16.20
C ALA A 302 12.43 10.66 16.76
N ASN A 303 11.32 10.23 16.15
CA ASN A 303 9.95 10.51 16.59
C ASN A 303 9.45 9.54 17.69
N GLY A 304 10.29 8.61 18.15
CA GLY A 304 9.93 7.67 19.22
C GLY A 304 9.11 6.45 18.78
N VAL A 305 9.01 6.20 17.48
CA VAL A 305 8.35 5.01 16.94
C VAL A 305 9.19 3.78 17.27
N PRO A 306 8.62 2.68 17.81
CA PRO A 306 9.35 1.45 18.11
C PRO A 306 9.61 0.65 16.83
N ALA A 307 10.49 1.17 15.95
CA ALA A 307 10.79 0.64 14.64
C ALA A 307 12.05 -0.25 14.65
N GLU A 308 11.95 -1.38 13.95
CA GLU A 308 13.07 -2.26 13.58
C GLU A 308 13.28 -2.13 12.06
N LEU A 309 14.55 -2.18 11.59
CA LEU A 309 14.89 -2.23 10.17
C LEU A 309 15.78 -3.45 9.92
N ASP A 310 15.31 -4.37 9.08
CA ASP A 310 16.10 -5.45 8.55
C ASP A 310 16.49 -5.17 7.08
N THR A 311 17.79 -5.22 6.79
CA THR A 311 18.33 -5.04 5.43
C THR A 311 18.79 -6.37 4.87
N ILE A 312 18.25 -6.77 3.72
CA ILE A 312 18.43 -8.11 3.15
C ILE A 312 19.40 -8.06 1.98
N ALA A 313 20.61 -8.56 2.21
CA ALA A 313 21.69 -8.53 1.23
C ALA A 313 21.31 -9.20 -0.11
N GLY A 314 21.37 -8.44 -1.21
CA GLY A 314 21.07 -8.91 -2.57
C GLY A 314 19.58 -9.20 -2.83
N ALA A 315 18.66 -8.85 -1.94
CA ALA A 315 17.24 -8.84 -2.27
C ALA A 315 16.89 -7.59 -3.09
N ASN A 316 16.05 -7.75 -4.10
CA ASN A 316 15.46 -6.65 -4.85
C ASN A 316 14.08 -6.31 -4.30
N HIS A 317 13.39 -5.36 -4.95
CA HIS A 317 12.10 -4.82 -4.55
C HIS A 317 11.06 -5.91 -4.22
N ASP A 318 10.89 -6.90 -5.07
CA ASP A 318 9.89 -7.96 -4.89
C ASP A 318 10.41 -9.12 -4.03
N SER A 319 11.70 -9.49 -4.18
CA SER A 319 12.25 -10.68 -3.55
C SER A 319 12.47 -10.53 -2.03
N VAL A 320 12.44 -9.32 -1.49
CA VAL A 320 12.55 -9.06 -0.05
C VAL A 320 11.45 -9.81 0.72
N MET A 321 10.20 -9.79 0.26
CA MET A 321 9.08 -10.50 0.89
C MET A 321 9.33 -12.01 1.03
N ALA A 322 9.76 -12.66 -0.05
CA ALA A 322 10.01 -14.10 -0.05
C ALA A 322 11.23 -14.46 0.80
N ARG A 323 12.25 -13.60 0.85
CA ARG A 323 13.50 -13.86 1.56
C ARG A 323 13.42 -13.65 3.06
N THR A 324 12.47 -12.84 3.53
CA THR A 324 12.24 -12.56 4.95
C THR A 324 11.01 -13.27 5.51
N ARG A 325 10.33 -14.07 4.68
CA ARG A 325 9.09 -14.76 5.04
C ARG A 325 9.12 -15.43 6.41
N ASP A 326 10.15 -16.20 6.70
CA ASP A 326 10.21 -17.00 7.91
C ASP A 326 10.51 -16.13 9.15
N SER A 327 11.45 -15.17 9.04
CA SER A 327 11.75 -14.21 10.12
C SER A 327 10.55 -13.31 10.43
N VAL A 328 9.82 -12.85 9.41
CA VAL A 328 8.63 -12.02 9.62
C VAL A 328 7.48 -12.85 10.22
N LYS A 329 7.31 -14.13 9.83
CA LYS A 329 6.34 -15.02 10.50
C LYS A 329 6.64 -15.19 12.00
N GLU A 330 7.91 -15.35 12.36
CA GLU A 330 8.32 -15.42 13.76
C GLU A 330 8.05 -14.10 14.49
N TRP A 331 8.35 -12.97 13.87
CA TRP A 331 8.09 -11.65 14.42
C TRP A 331 6.58 -11.44 14.64
N VAL A 332 5.74 -11.74 13.67
CA VAL A 332 4.28 -11.61 13.75
C VAL A 332 3.72 -12.56 14.83
N ALA A 333 4.14 -13.82 14.84
CA ALA A 333 3.71 -14.78 15.87
C ALA A 333 4.03 -14.29 17.30
N ALA A 334 5.19 -13.66 17.48
CA ALA A 334 5.58 -13.04 18.75
C ALA A 334 4.61 -11.88 19.14
N ARG A 335 4.12 -11.10 18.18
CA ARG A 335 3.09 -10.04 18.45
C ARG A 335 1.79 -10.66 18.92
N PHE A 336 1.32 -11.71 18.26
CA PHE A 336 0.10 -12.43 18.68
C PHE A 336 0.27 -13.14 20.05
N ALA A 337 1.48 -13.56 20.38
CA ALA A 337 1.80 -14.12 21.69
C ALA A 337 1.96 -13.07 22.82
N GLY A 338 1.90 -11.77 22.50
CA GLY A 338 2.09 -10.69 23.46
C GLY A 338 3.55 -10.53 23.92
N ALA A 339 4.50 -11.05 23.14
CA ALA A 339 5.92 -10.91 23.47
C ALA A 339 6.35 -9.43 23.37
N ARG A 340 7.15 -8.99 24.35
CA ARG A 340 7.76 -7.66 24.32
C ARG A 340 8.77 -7.56 23.17
N ILE A 341 8.94 -6.36 22.64
CA ILE A 341 10.01 -6.07 21.66
C ILE A 341 11.35 -6.33 22.35
N VAL A 342 12.13 -7.27 21.81
CA VAL A 342 13.46 -7.63 22.36
C VAL A 342 14.56 -6.88 21.62
N ARG A 343 14.33 -6.48 20.37
CA ARG A 343 15.28 -5.73 19.55
C ARG A 343 15.01 -4.22 19.68
N GLN A 344 15.93 -3.50 20.31
CA GLN A 344 16.00 -2.05 20.24
C GLN A 344 16.86 -1.68 19.03
N THR A 345 16.24 -1.36 17.93
CA THR A 345 16.96 -0.92 16.73
C THR A 345 17.06 0.60 16.60
N CYS A 346 16.22 1.34 17.30
CA CYS A 346 16.36 2.79 17.49
C CYS A 346 17.49 3.12 18.49
N ARG A 347 18.75 3.07 18.06
CA ARG A 347 19.93 3.52 18.84
C ARG A 347 20.74 4.54 18.05
#